data_db7a5af791cedae74f043ef843df7100
#
_entry.id   db7a5af791cedae74f043ef843df7100
#
_cell.length_a   1.000
_cell.length_b   1.000
_cell.length_c   1.000
_cell.angle_alpha   90.00
_cell.angle_beta   90.00
_cell.angle_gamma   90.00
#
_symmetry.space_group_name_H-M   'P 1'
#
loop_
_entity.id
_entity.type
_entity.pdbx_description
1 polymer ?
#
loop_
_entity_poly.entity_id
_entity_poly.type
_entity_poly.pdbx_seq_one_letter_code
_entity_poly.pdbx_strand_id
1 'polypeptide(L)'
;MKLSGEQILSAPRHRVWDLFNSPERLARLIPGCEKLEVLGPDEYAGTIKVGIAAVKGVYSGKLKLEDKRPPEHYKMVVDGKGKQGFMRGSGTLDLEAGERNSTVVRYAGDVQVGGPLVQVGQRVIDSAAKMMLGQFFAAAAAELKAEASGTVARQGLLINFWRWILHSLFGRG
;
A
#
# COMPACT_ATOMS: atom_id res chain seq x y z
N MET A 1 8.49 -0.71 -18.34
CA MET A 1 9.37 -1.06 -17.18
C MET A 1 8.77 -2.27 -16.47
N LYS A 2 9.56 -3.33 -16.35
CA LYS A 2 9.11 -4.55 -15.62
C LYS A 2 9.66 -4.53 -14.20
N LEU A 3 8.79 -4.77 -13.24
CA LEU A 3 9.11 -4.87 -11.81
C LEU A 3 8.72 -6.26 -11.34
N SER A 4 9.58 -6.93 -10.61
CA SER A 4 9.27 -8.19 -9.94
C SER A 4 10.16 -8.40 -8.74
N GLY A 5 9.66 -9.15 -7.78
CA GLY A 5 10.43 -9.48 -6.61
C GLY A 5 9.67 -10.34 -5.62
N GLU A 6 10.33 -10.61 -4.52
CA GLU A 6 9.82 -11.40 -3.41
C GLU A 6 10.22 -10.75 -2.10
N GLN A 7 9.29 -10.76 -1.14
CA GLN A 7 9.52 -10.29 0.23
C GLN A 7 8.91 -11.26 1.23
N ILE A 8 9.59 -11.46 2.35
CA ILE A 8 9.08 -12.27 3.45
C ILE A 8 8.63 -11.34 4.57
N LEU A 9 7.37 -11.47 4.96
CA LEU A 9 6.79 -10.75 6.09
C LEU A 9 6.51 -11.70 7.25
N SER A 10 6.95 -11.34 8.45
CA SER A 10 6.83 -12.17 9.65
C SER A 10 5.43 -12.09 10.26
N ALA A 11 4.42 -12.43 9.50
CA ALA A 11 3.03 -12.52 9.91
C ALA A 11 2.27 -13.52 9.05
N PRO A 12 1.18 -14.12 9.57
CA PRO A 12 0.38 -15.06 8.80
C PRO A 12 -0.34 -14.37 7.64
N ARG A 13 -0.57 -15.10 6.58
CA ARG A 13 -1.10 -14.63 5.30
C ARG A 13 -2.37 -13.80 5.41
N HIS A 14 -3.32 -14.19 6.24
CA HIS A 14 -4.56 -13.42 6.43
C HIS A 14 -4.31 -12.01 7.00
N ARG A 15 -3.32 -11.85 7.88
CA ARG A 15 -2.98 -10.55 8.45
C ARG A 15 -2.29 -9.63 7.43
N VAL A 16 -1.43 -10.20 6.59
CA VAL A 16 -0.82 -9.46 5.46
C VAL A 16 -1.89 -9.05 4.45
N TRP A 17 -2.83 -9.94 4.15
CA TRP A 17 -3.97 -9.64 3.30
C TRP A 17 -4.80 -8.47 3.84
N ASP A 18 -5.18 -8.52 5.11
CA ASP A 18 -5.98 -7.48 5.75
C ASP A 18 -5.24 -6.12 5.78
N LEU A 19 -3.93 -6.14 6.01
CA LEU A 19 -3.09 -4.95 5.95
C LEU A 19 -3.12 -4.29 4.56
N PHE A 20 -2.95 -5.08 3.50
CA PHE A 20 -2.88 -4.56 2.14
C PHE A 20 -4.25 -4.20 1.54
N ASN A 21 -5.32 -4.69 2.12
CA ASN A 21 -6.69 -4.42 1.67
C ASN A 21 -7.46 -3.43 2.57
N SER A 22 -6.83 -2.90 3.61
CA SER A 22 -7.37 -1.82 4.44
C SER A 22 -6.89 -0.46 3.92
N PRO A 23 -7.77 0.40 3.37
CA PRO A 23 -7.37 1.68 2.79
C PRO A 23 -6.58 2.58 3.74
N GLU A 24 -7.02 2.68 5.00
CA GLU A 24 -6.37 3.50 6.02
C GLU A 24 -4.96 3.00 6.35
N ARG A 25 -4.80 1.69 6.44
CA ARG A 25 -3.51 1.04 6.71
C ARG A 25 -2.60 1.12 5.48
N LEU A 26 -3.14 0.83 4.30
CA LEU A 26 -2.43 0.91 3.02
C LEU A 26 -1.86 2.32 2.79
N ALA A 27 -2.61 3.37 3.10
CA ALA A 27 -2.15 4.74 2.98
C ALA A 27 -0.88 5.02 3.80
N ARG A 28 -0.73 4.39 4.97
CA ARG A 28 0.47 4.51 5.81
C ARG A 28 1.68 3.76 5.26
N LEU A 29 1.46 2.74 4.44
CA LEU A 29 2.53 1.95 3.84
C LEU A 29 3.12 2.63 2.59
N ILE A 30 2.30 3.36 1.85
CA ILE A 30 2.72 3.99 0.59
C ILE A 30 3.60 5.20 0.90
N PRO A 31 4.88 5.19 0.47
CA PRO A 31 5.79 6.30 0.73
C PRO A 31 5.28 7.61 0.15
N GLY A 32 5.20 8.65 0.96
CA GLY A 32 4.75 9.97 0.54
C GLY A 32 3.26 10.09 0.25
N CYS A 33 2.45 9.11 0.63
CA CYS A 33 1.00 9.19 0.48
C CYS A 33 0.44 10.34 1.31
N GLU A 34 -0.13 11.33 0.63
CA GLU A 34 -0.81 12.46 1.27
C GLU A 34 -2.31 12.20 1.42
N LYS A 35 -2.89 11.45 0.49
CA LYS A 35 -4.31 11.16 0.44
C LYS A 35 -4.57 9.82 -0.24
N LEU A 36 -5.47 9.04 0.30
CA LEU A 36 -6.03 7.84 -0.33
C LEU A 36 -7.54 7.80 -0.04
N GLU A 37 -8.34 7.99 -1.07
CA GLU A 37 -9.80 7.98 -1.00
C GLU A 37 -10.37 6.72 -1.61
N VAL A 38 -11.39 6.18 -0.99
CA VAL A 38 -12.17 5.07 -1.53
C VAL A 38 -13.22 5.63 -2.48
N LEU A 39 -13.13 5.27 -3.77
CA LEU A 39 -14.10 5.67 -4.79
C LEU A 39 -15.26 4.69 -4.93
N GLY A 40 -15.03 3.44 -4.58
CA GLY A 40 -15.98 2.34 -4.68
C GLY A 40 -15.32 1.02 -4.27
N PRO A 41 -15.99 -0.13 -4.47
CA PRO A 41 -15.40 -1.43 -4.18
C PRO A 41 -14.08 -1.59 -4.95
N ASP A 42 -12.98 -1.79 -4.20
CA ASP A 42 -11.64 -2.03 -4.76
C ASP A 42 -11.11 -0.93 -5.70
N GLU A 43 -11.64 0.29 -5.60
CA GLU A 43 -11.18 1.45 -6.36
C GLU A 43 -10.81 2.59 -5.43
N TYR A 44 -9.63 3.16 -5.66
CA TYR A 44 -9.04 4.21 -4.83
C TYR A 44 -8.50 5.35 -5.69
N ALA A 45 -8.61 6.57 -5.19
CA ALA A 45 -7.89 7.73 -5.71
C ALA A 45 -6.83 8.15 -4.69
N GLY A 46 -5.63 8.45 -5.15
CA GLY A 46 -4.53 8.80 -4.28
C GLY A 46 -3.69 9.95 -4.78
N THR A 47 -3.03 10.61 -3.84
CA THR A 47 -2.00 11.63 -4.10
C THR A 47 -0.76 11.26 -3.34
N ILE A 48 0.37 11.20 -4.03
CA ILE A 48 1.68 10.82 -3.50
C ILE A 48 2.67 11.93 -3.80
N LYS A 49 3.42 12.35 -2.78
CA LYS A 49 4.56 13.26 -2.91
C LYS A 49 5.85 12.45 -2.93
N VAL A 50 6.46 12.37 -4.08
CA VAL A 50 7.74 11.68 -4.26
C VAL A 50 8.88 12.66 -4.03
N GLY A 51 9.80 12.32 -3.12
CA GLY A 51 10.96 13.14 -2.78
C GLY A 51 12.28 12.65 -3.37
N ILE A 52 12.24 11.70 -4.30
CA ILE A 52 13.44 11.04 -4.84
C ILE A 52 13.96 11.81 -6.05
N ALA A 53 15.08 12.53 -5.86
CA ALA A 53 15.91 13.16 -6.89
C ALA A 53 15.13 13.60 -8.17
N ALA A 54 15.50 13.04 -9.32
CA ALA A 54 14.98 13.43 -10.64
C ALA A 54 13.51 13.07 -10.90
N VAL A 55 12.90 12.20 -10.08
CA VAL A 55 11.47 11.86 -10.16
C VAL A 55 10.63 12.63 -9.13
N LYS A 56 11.23 13.59 -8.44
CA LYS A 56 10.58 14.41 -7.43
C LYS A 56 9.33 15.12 -7.98
N GLY A 57 8.23 15.02 -7.26
CA GLY A 57 6.98 15.69 -7.64
C GLY A 57 5.77 15.14 -6.90
N VAL A 58 4.63 15.77 -7.19
CA VAL A 58 3.33 15.31 -6.71
C VAL A 58 2.62 14.59 -7.85
N TYR A 59 2.17 13.37 -7.56
CA TYR A 59 1.46 12.51 -8.51
C TYR A 59 0.10 12.16 -7.94
N SER A 60 -0.93 12.31 -8.75
CA SER A 60 -2.30 11.90 -8.41
C SER A 60 -2.79 10.86 -9.39
N GLY A 61 -3.55 9.90 -8.90
CA GLY A 61 -4.00 8.83 -9.75
C GLY A 61 -5.03 7.93 -9.11
N LYS A 62 -5.33 6.86 -9.83
CA LYS A 62 -6.28 5.83 -9.42
C LYS A 62 -5.58 4.49 -9.31
N LEU A 63 -6.02 3.71 -8.34
CA LEU A 63 -5.66 2.32 -8.13
C LEU A 63 -6.95 1.49 -8.14
N LYS A 64 -6.96 0.42 -8.92
CA LYS A 64 -8.04 -0.57 -8.93
C LYS A 64 -7.48 -1.95 -8.60
N LEU A 65 -8.16 -2.69 -7.73
CA LEU A 65 -7.86 -4.08 -7.45
C LEU A 65 -8.83 -4.96 -8.22
N GLU A 66 -8.28 -5.92 -8.94
CA GLU A 66 -9.02 -6.88 -9.77
C GLU A 66 -8.62 -8.32 -9.40
N ASP A 67 -9.40 -9.29 -9.83
CA ASP A 67 -9.12 -10.73 -9.69
C ASP A 67 -8.79 -11.14 -8.25
N LYS A 68 -9.46 -10.54 -7.27
CA LYS A 68 -9.22 -10.83 -5.85
C LYS A 68 -9.61 -12.26 -5.50
N ARG A 69 -8.64 -12.99 -4.96
CA ARG A 69 -8.81 -14.32 -4.37
C ARG A 69 -8.25 -14.31 -2.95
N PRO A 70 -9.05 -13.87 -1.96
CA PRO A 70 -8.61 -13.82 -0.58
C PRO A 70 -8.21 -15.18 -0.03
N PRO A 71 -7.14 -15.29 0.75
CA PRO A 71 -6.13 -14.28 1.07
C PRO A 71 -4.86 -14.43 0.21
N GLU A 72 -4.98 -14.82 -1.06
CA GLU A 72 -3.88 -15.35 -1.87
C GLU A 72 -3.41 -14.43 -2.98
N HIS A 73 -4.33 -13.74 -3.67
CA HIS A 73 -3.99 -13.08 -4.92
C HIS A 73 -4.87 -11.87 -5.20
N TYR A 74 -4.30 -10.86 -5.83
CA TYR A 74 -5.01 -9.81 -6.56
C TYR A 74 -4.13 -9.18 -7.64
N LYS A 75 -4.78 -8.56 -8.61
CA LYS A 75 -4.17 -7.73 -9.63
C LYS A 75 -4.41 -6.25 -9.29
N MET A 76 -3.41 -5.44 -9.46
CA MET A 76 -3.47 -3.98 -9.33
C MET A 76 -3.42 -3.34 -10.72
N VAL A 77 -4.25 -2.33 -10.95
CA VAL A 77 -4.17 -1.46 -12.13
C VAL A 77 -4.01 -0.02 -11.63
N VAL A 78 -2.97 0.65 -12.14
CA VAL A 78 -2.59 2.00 -11.69
C VAL A 78 -2.57 2.94 -12.88
N ASP A 79 -3.16 4.12 -12.71
CA ASP A 79 -3.06 5.25 -13.64
C ASP A 79 -2.78 6.51 -12.84
N GLY A 80 -1.58 7.03 -12.95
CA GLY A 80 -1.12 8.21 -12.22
C GLY A 80 -0.47 9.26 -13.11
N LYS A 81 -0.63 10.52 -12.76
CA LYS A 81 -0.04 11.66 -13.47
C LYS A 81 0.40 12.77 -12.52
N GLY A 82 1.38 13.52 -12.97
CA GLY A 82 1.90 14.71 -12.33
C GLY A 82 2.51 15.68 -13.35
N LYS A 83 3.09 16.78 -12.88
CA LYS A 83 3.77 17.75 -13.76
C LYS A 83 4.96 17.13 -14.50
N GLN A 84 5.59 16.11 -13.91
CA GLN A 84 6.76 15.43 -14.48
C GLN A 84 6.41 14.37 -15.53
N GLY A 85 5.14 14.02 -15.68
CA GLY A 85 4.69 13.00 -16.61
C GLY A 85 3.61 12.08 -16.03
N PHE A 86 3.47 10.92 -16.62
CA PHE A 86 2.47 9.93 -16.21
C PHE A 86 3.08 8.54 -16.02
N MET A 87 2.38 7.72 -15.30
CA MET A 87 2.69 6.32 -15.04
C MET A 87 1.41 5.50 -15.14
N ARG A 88 1.41 4.47 -15.97
CA ARG A 88 0.31 3.52 -16.11
C ARG A 88 0.84 2.11 -16.06
N GLY A 89 0.14 1.24 -15.42
CA GLY A 89 0.58 -0.15 -15.38
C GLY A 89 -0.37 -1.06 -14.65
N SER A 90 0.02 -2.33 -14.68
CA SER A 90 -0.65 -3.35 -13.89
C SER A 90 0.38 -4.30 -13.30
N GLY A 91 0.01 -4.89 -12.19
CA GLY A 91 0.83 -5.89 -11.53
C GLY A 91 -0.01 -6.86 -10.73
N THR A 92 0.58 -7.99 -10.40
CA THR A 92 0.00 -9.01 -9.53
C THR A 92 0.72 -9.05 -8.21
N LEU A 93 0.00 -9.44 -7.19
CA LEU A 93 0.53 -9.69 -5.87
C LEU A 93 -0.01 -11.02 -5.38
N ASP A 94 0.91 -11.92 -5.07
CA ASP A 94 0.63 -13.26 -4.60
C ASP A 94 1.16 -13.44 -3.18
N LEU A 95 0.31 -13.95 -2.28
CA LEU A 95 0.64 -14.23 -0.89
C LEU A 95 0.65 -15.73 -0.68
N GLU A 96 1.81 -16.28 -0.33
CA GLU A 96 1.99 -17.69 0.00
C GLU A 96 2.32 -17.84 1.49
N ALA A 97 1.77 -18.88 2.11
CA ALA A 97 2.17 -19.23 3.47
C ALA A 97 3.62 -19.69 3.49
N GLY A 98 4.44 -19.02 4.27
CA GLY A 98 5.83 -19.35 4.48
C GLY A 98 6.04 -20.15 5.77
N GLU A 99 7.30 -20.38 6.09
CA GLU A 99 7.71 -21.06 7.34
C GLU A 99 7.52 -20.17 8.56
N ARG A 100 7.34 -20.78 9.73
CA ARG A 100 7.26 -20.07 11.02
C ARG A 100 6.20 -18.98 11.06
N ASN A 101 5.02 -19.25 10.47
CA ASN A 101 3.92 -18.31 10.44
C ASN A 101 4.25 -16.99 9.71
N SER A 102 5.09 -17.07 8.68
CA SER A 102 5.42 -15.98 7.79
C SER A 102 4.61 -16.01 6.50
N THR A 103 4.72 -14.96 5.71
CA THR A 103 4.12 -14.86 4.38
C THR A 103 5.20 -14.50 3.37
N VAL A 104 5.26 -15.24 2.28
CA VAL A 104 6.06 -14.91 1.10
C VAL A 104 5.17 -14.08 0.17
N VAL A 105 5.54 -12.84 -0.05
CA VAL A 105 4.86 -11.92 -0.96
C VAL A 105 5.63 -11.89 -2.27
N ARG A 106 5.02 -12.37 -3.35
CA ARG A 106 5.56 -12.22 -4.70
C ARG A 106 4.81 -11.15 -5.45
N TYR A 107 5.53 -10.32 -6.15
CA TYR A 107 4.95 -9.28 -6.99
C TYR A 107 5.61 -9.25 -8.37
N ALA A 108 4.80 -8.98 -9.37
CA ALA A 108 5.25 -8.77 -10.73
C ALA A 108 4.37 -7.72 -11.40
N GLY A 109 4.97 -6.82 -12.17
CA GLY A 109 4.21 -5.77 -12.83
C GLY A 109 4.93 -5.22 -14.04
N ASP A 110 4.16 -4.60 -14.92
CA ASP A 110 4.65 -3.84 -16.06
C ASP A 110 4.08 -2.42 -16.00
N VAL A 111 4.99 -1.44 -16.03
CA VAL A 111 4.66 -0.03 -15.89
C VAL A 111 5.18 0.75 -17.09
N GLN A 112 4.30 1.49 -17.72
CA GLN A 112 4.60 2.47 -18.76
C GLN A 112 4.76 3.85 -18.13
N VAL A 113 5.86 4.51 -18.45
CA VAL A 113 6.16 5.87 -18.03
C VAL A 113 6.22 6.77 -19.26
N GLY A 114 5.69 7.98 -19.17
CA GLY A 114 5.65 8.91 -20.28
C GLY A 114 5.79 10.37 -19.86
N GLY A 115 5.85 11.26 -20.86
CA GLY A 115 6.08 12.68 -20.68
C GLY A 115 7.54 13.01 -20.33
N PRO A 116 7.81 14.18 -19.73
CA PRO A 116 9.16 14.61 -19.34
C PRO A 116 9.91 13.62 -18.45
N LEU A 117 9.19 12.80 -17.70
CA LEU A 117 9.75 11.78 -16.81
C LEU A 117 10.63 10.77 -17.56
N VAL A 118 10.36 10.50 -18.83
CA VAL A 118 11.17 9.60 -19.67
C VAL A 118 12.60 10.11 -19.85
N GLN A 119 12.80 11.42 -19.81
CA GLN A 119 14.12 12.05 -20.04
C GLN A 119 15.09 11.83 -18.87
N VAL A 120 14.61 11.47 -17.66
CA VAL A 120 15.49 11.18 -16.52
C VAL A 120 16.26 9.88 -16.69
N GLY A 121 15.82 9.03 -17.63
CA GLY A 121 16.44 7.75 -17.96
C GLY A 121 15.89 6.56 -17.15
N GLN A 122 15.83 5.42 -17.82
CA GLN A 122 15.24 4.19 -17.30
C GLN A 122 15.87 3.75 -15.97
N ARG A 123 17.18 3.82 -15.84
CA ARG A 123 17.90 3.40 -14.63
C ARG A 123 17.50 4.20 -13.39
N VAL A 124 17.25 5.49 -13.56
CA VAL A 124 16.82 6.39 -12.47
C VAL A 124 15.40 6.04 -12.03
N ILE A 125 14.53 5.80 -13.00
CA ILE A 125 13.14 5.39 -12.75
C ILE A 125 13.10 4.03 -12.04
N ASP A 126 13.87 3.05 -12.50
CA ASP A 126 13.98 1.73 -11.88
C ASP A 126 14.50 1.81 -10.44
N SER A 127 15.51 2.63 -10.20
CA SER A 127 16.07 2.83 -8.86
C SER A 127 15.05 3.47 -7.92
N ALA A 128 14.31 4.48 -8.39
CA ALA A 128 13.26 5.12 -7.61
C ALA A 128 12.13 4.15 -7.27
N ALA A 129 11.68 3.34 -8.24
CA ALA A 129 10.65 2.33 -8.03
C ALA A 129 11.09 1.28 -7.00
N LYS A 130 12.31 0.77 -7.09
CA LYS A 130 12.87 -0.19 -6.13
C LYS A 130 12.98 0.41 -4.72
N MET A 131 13.38 1.67 -4.61
CA MET A 131 13.45 2.37 -3.32
C MET A 131 12.06 2.52 -2.69
N MET A 132 11.06 2.90 -3.47
CA MET A 132 9.68 3.02 -2.99
C MET A 132 9.09 1.67 -2.56
N LEU A 133 9.33 0.60 -3.31
CA LEU A 133 8.95 -0.75 -2.92
C LEU A 133 9.63 -1.19 -1.62
N GLY A 134 10.92 -0.91 -1.47
CA GLY A 134 11.65 -1.20 -0.24
C GLY A 134 11.07 -0.48 0.97
N GLN A 135 10.75 0.80 0.84
CA GLN A 135 10.09 1.59 1.89
C GLN A 135 8.69 1.06 2.21
N PHE A 136 7.91 0.70 1.21
CA PHE A 136 6.58 0.10 1.38
C PHE A 136 6.65 -1.19 2.21
N PHE A 137 7.51 -2.12 1.84
CA PHE A 137 7.65 -3.39 2.56
C PHE A 137 8.25 -3.22 3.95
N ALA A 138 9.18 -2.28 4.14
CA ALA A 138 9.70 -1.95 5.47
C ALA A 138 8.60 -1.39 6.39
N ALA A 139 7.73 -0.52 5.88
CA ALA A 139 6.57 -0.02 6.61
C ALA A 139 5.57 -1.13 6.94
N ALA A 140 5.32 -2.04 5.99
CA ALA A 140 4.45 -3.20 6.20
C ALA A 140 5.00 -4.11 7.31
N ALA A 141 6.28 -4.42 7.28
CA ALA A 141 6.94 -5.23 8.31
C ALA A 141 6.86 -4.57 9.70
N ALA A 142 7.07 -3.25 9.77
CA ALA A 142 6.97 -2.49 11.02
C ALA A 142 5.54 -2.49 11.59
N GLU A 143 4.53 -2.30 10.74
CA GLU A 143 3.13 -2.32 11.18
C GLU A 143 2.69 -3.71 11.65
N LEU A 144 3.04 -4.76 10.95
CA LEU A 144 2.75 -6.14 11.36
C LEU A 144 3.44 -6.51 12.67
N LYS A 145 4.67 -6.05 12.90
CA LYS A 145 5.40 -6.24 14.15
C LYS A 145 4.72 -5.50 15.32
N ALA A 146 4.33 -4.25 15.13
CA ALA A 146 3.62 -3.45 16.13
C ALA A 146 2.28 -4.09 16.51
N GLU A 147 1.55 -4.63 15.55
CA GLU A 147 0.30 -5.35 15.74
C GLU A 147 0.49 -6.64 16.55
N ALA A 148 1.54 -7.43 16.27
CA ALA A 148 1.88 -8.64 17.01
C ALA A 148 2.27 -8.36 18.47
N SER A 149 2.89 -7.20 18.76
CA SER A 149 3.27 -6.78 20.12
C SER A 149 2.12 -6.15 20.92
N GLY A 150 0.89 -6.08 20.37
CA GLY A 150 -0.30 -5.56 21.04
C GLY A 150 -0.36 -4.04 21.18
N THR A 151 0.59 -3.31 20.61
CA THR A 151 0.65 -1.84 20.72
C THR A 151 -0.51 -1.15 19.98
N VAL A 152 -0.95 -1.73 18.88
CA VAL A 152 -2.09 -1.21 18.08
C VAL A 152 -3.44 -1.65 18.66
N ALA A 153 -3.52 -2.84 19.24
CA ALA A 153 -4.74 -3.35 19.87
C ALA A 153 -5.21 -2.51 21.06
N ARG A 154 -4.27 -1.89 21.80
CA ARG A 154 -4.60 -0.99 22.92
C ARG A 154 -5.24 0.32 22.49
N GLN A 155 -4.85 0.88 21.34
CA GLN A 155 -5.45 2.13 20.85
C GLN A 155 -6.87 1.92 20.34
N GLY A 156 -7.15 0.82 19.65
CA GLY A 156 -8.49 0.49 19.17
C GLY A 156 -9.48 0.17 20.30
N LEU A 157 -9.03 -0.50 21.36
CA LEU A 157 -9.83 -0.81 22.55
C LEU A 157 -10.18 0.45 23.36
N LEU A 158 -9.26 1.40 23.48
CA LEU A 158 -9.52 2.66 24.20
C LEU A 158 -10.55 3.54 23.46
N ILE A 159 -10.48 3.62 22.13
CA ILE A 159 -11.44 4.42 21.33
C ILE A 159 -12.84 3.80 21.41
N ASN A 160 -12.97 2.49 21.34
CA ASN A 160 -14.24 1.81 21.45
C ASN A 160 -14.81 1.85 22.88
N PHE A 161 -13.98 1.81 23.90
CA PHE A 161 -14.36 1.93 25.31
C PHE A 161 -14.90 3.34 25.61
N TRP A 162 -14.27 4.40 25.15
CA TRP A 162 -14.75 5.78 25.28
C TRP A 162 -16.03 6.04 24.51
N ARG A 163 -16.20 5.48 23.31
CA ARG A 163 -17.47 5.57 22.56
C ARG A 163 -18.62 4.85 23.28
N TRP A 164 -18.33 3.73 23.90
CA TRP A 164 -19.34 3.00 24.68
C TRP A 164 -19.75 3.77 25.94
N ILE A 165 -18.82 4.37 26.67
CA ILE A 165 -19.11 5.19 27.85
C ILE A 165 -19.92 6.44 27.48
N LEU A 166 -19.57 7.14 26.41
CA LEU A 166 -20.31 8.34 25.98
C LEU A 166 -21.73 7.98 25.53
N HIS A 167 -21.93 6.83 24.89
CA HIS A 167 -23.28 6.39 24.50
C HIS A 167 -24.13 5.96 25.70
N SER A 168 -23.49 5.47 26.77
CA SER A 168 -24.19 5.02 27.99
C SER A 168 -24.55 6.18 28.93
N LEU A 169 -23.81 7.30 28.88
CA LEU A 169 -24.01 8.45 29.75
C LEU A 169 -24.92 9.52 29.17
N PHE A 170 -25.05 9.62 27.84
CA PHE A 170 -25.85 10.63 27.18
C PHE A 170 -27.08 10.10 26.38
N GLY A 171 -27.38 8.81 26.50
CA GLY A 171 -28.50 8.15 25.80
C GLY A 171 -29.79 8.05 26.60
N ARG A 172 -30.08 8.98 27.51
CA ARG A 172 -31.41 9.13 28.13
C ARG A 172 -31.73 10.62 28.24
N GLY A 173 -32.41 11.11 27.23
CA GLY A 173 -33.10 12.38 27.18
C GLY A 173 -34.06 12.35 26.02
#